data_00bff3dfc0b327ecadff6641a939da56
#
_entry.id   00bff3dfc0b327ecadff6641a939da56
#
_cell.length_a   1.000
_cell.length_b   1.000
_cell.length_c   1.000
_cell.angle_alpha   90.00
_cell.angle_beta   90.00
_cell.angle_gamma   90.00
#
_symmetry.space_group_name_H-M   'P 1'
#
loop_
_entity.id
_entity.type
_entity.pdbx_description
1 polymer ?
#
loop_
_entity_poly.entity_id
_entity_poly.type
_entity_poly.pdbx_seq_one_letter_code
_entity_poly.pdbx_strand_id
1 'polypeptide(L)'
;MEGIDVMRIPSGPGESGAGLRVHAPARLHFGFLDLHGGLGRRFGSIGLALDAPAVTLTARPAARLDVTGPEARRAAAYALAAAGHLGIPGHAALTIESAIPAHAGFGSGTQLALSVAAALAGLAGRPFAPEDFANALDRGNRSGVGLAAFTQGGLIVDGGRDPDGNPPPVIARLAYPEAWRVVLILDTGMTGVHGTREVAAFRDLPRFPEAQAAEICRIVLMQVLPAVVTAEPDGFGAGITRIQQLIGDHFAPHQGGRFASPAVAEALAAIADLGIVGYGQSSWGPTGFALVPSEAEARALVGMLERPGPLTFLIARGRNTGASVTAL
;
A
#
# COMPACT_ATOMS: atom_id res chain seq x y z
N MET A 1 17.28 18.21 11.73
CA MET A 1 16.43 17.05 12.14
C MET A 1 15.13 17.66 12.67
N GLU A 2 14.23 17.98 11.78
CA GLU A 2 12.86 18.38 12.16
C GLU A 2 12.14 17.14 12.61
N GLY A 3 11.45 17.26 13.76
CA GLY A 3 10.83 16.15 14.46
C GLY A 3 9.82 15.41 13.59
N ILE A 4 9.82 14.09 13.73
CA ILE A 4 8.79 13.18 13.25
C ILE A 4 7.45 13.77 13.70
N ASP A 5 6.64 14.18 12.73
CA ASP A 5 5.31 14.74 12.99
C ASP A 5 4.46 13.59 13.54
N VAL A 6 4.42 13.51 14.87
CA VAL A 6 3.63 12.49 15.58
C VAL A 6 2.20 12.73 15.17
N MET A 7 1.62 11.76 14.47
CA MET A 7 0.22 11.79 14.05
C MET A 7 -0.64 12.22 15.24
N ARG A 8 -1.18 13.44 15.19
CA ARG A 8 -2.00 13.96 16.29
C ARG A 8 -3.31 13.20 16.35
N ILE A 9 -3.33 12.19 17.19
CA ILE A 9 -4.59 11.63 17.67
C ILE A 9 -5.17 12.65 18.66
N PRO A 10 -6.46 12.99 18.58
CA PRO A 10 -7.09 13.86 19.56
C PRO A 10 -6.78 13.34 20.95
N SER A 11 -5.98 14.09 21.72
CA SER A 11 -5.58 13.71 23.07
C SER A 11 -6.70 14.02 24.05
N GLY A 12 -7.21 12.99 24.64
CA GLY A 12 -8.07 13.05 25.80
C GLY A 12 -9.46 12.45 25.58
N PRO A 13 -10.05 11.89 26.65
CA PRO A 13 -11.48 11.62 26.68
C PRO A 13 -12.18 12.98 26.75
N GLY A 14 -12.45 13.59 25.60
CA GLY A 14 -13.50 14.59 25.53
C GLY A 14 -14.77 13.90 26.00
N GLU A 15 -15.43 14.47 26.99
CA GLU A 15 -16.71 14.08 27.61
C GLU A 15 -17.05 12.58 27.47
N SER A 16 -17.12 11.85 28.58
CA SER A 16 -17.29 10.41 28.70
C SER A 16 -18.22 9.81 27.63
N GLY A 17 -17.67 9.08 26.66
CA GLY A 17 -18.45 8.35 25.68
C GLY A 17 -18.17 8.68 24.21
N ALA A 18 -17.36 9.68 23.89
CA ALA A 18 -17.04 10.02 22.51
C ALA A 18 -16.25 8.89 21.83
N GLY A 19 -16.73 8.45 20.68
CA GLY A 19 -16.04 7.48 19.84
C GLY A 19 -15.01 8.15 18.92
N LEU A 20 -14.26 7.32 18.21
CA LEU A 20 -13.29 7.75 17.19
C LEU A 20 -13.64 7.14 15.85
N ARG A 21 -13.34 7.86 14.79
CA ARG A 21 -13.34 7.37 13.41
C ARG A 21 -11.91 7.40 12.87
N VAL A 22 -11.47 6.28 12.31
CA VAL A 22 -10.19 6.17 11.60
C VAL A 22 -10.46 5.92 10.13
N HIS A 23 -9.77 6.68 9.26
CA HIS A 23 -9.80 6.46 7.82
C HIS A 23 -8.37 6.36 7.31
N ALA A 24 -8.00 5.24 6.73
CA ALA A 24 -6.64 4.95 6.25
C ALA A 24 -6.62 4.58 4.76
N PRO A 25 -5.65 5.14 3.98
CA PRO A 25 -5.53 4.92 2.54
C PRO A 25 -5.08 3.48 2.23
N ALA A 26 -5.40 2.98 1.03
CA ALA A 26 -4.65 1.87 0.46
C ALA A 26 -3.27 2.33 -0.03
N ARG A 27 -2.41 1.37 -0.39
CA ARG A 27 -1.18 1.67 -1.12
C ARG A 27 -1.07 0.83 -2.37
N LEU A 28 -0.63 1.44 -3.47
CA LEU A 28 -0.16 0.76 -4.66
C LEU A 28 1.36 0.56 -4.55
N HIS A 29 1.84 -0.63 -4.86
CA HIS A 29 3.27 -0.94 -4.81
C HIS A 29 3.78 -1.10 -6.24
N PHE A 30 4.63 -0.18 -6.68
CA PHE A 30 5.12 -0.15 -8.05
C PHE A 30 6.32 -1.06 -8.29
N GLY A 31 7.01 -1.50 -7.25
CA GLY A 31 8.14 -2.42 -7.37
C GLY A 31 9.21 -2.21 -6.32
N PHE A 32 10.22 -3.06 -6.36
CA PHE A 32 11.41 -2.98 -5.53
C PHE A 32 12.54 -2.25 -6.26
N LEU A 33 13.39 -1.56 -5.51
CA LEU A 33 14.56 -0.85 -6.04
C LEU A 33 15.75 -1.80 -6.23
N ASP A 34 16.03 -2.59 -5.20
CA ASP A 34 17.19 -3.47 -5.18
C ASP A 34 16.89 -4.82 -4.50
N LEU A 35 16.60 -5.83 -5.30
CA LEU A 35 16.47 -7.21 -4.85
C LEU A 35 17.84 -7.93 -4.84
N HIS A 36 18.91 -7.32 -5.40
CA HIS A 36 20.25 -7.85 -5.39
C HIS A 36 20.92 -7.72 -4.02
N GLY A 37 20.81 -6.55 -3.39
CA GLY A 37 21.34 -6.28 -2.06
C GLY A 37 22.87 -6.17 -2.01
N GLY A 38 23.52 -5.84 -3.12
CA GLY A 38 24.99 -5.76 -3.21
C GLY A 38 25.62 -4.61 -2.44
N LEU A 39 24.83 -3.57 -2.12
CA LEU A 39 25.27 -2.39 -1.39
C LEU A 39 24.92 -2.43 0.11
N GLY A 40 24.55 -3.61 0.64
CA GLY A 40 24.24 -3.81 2.06
C GLY A 40 22.76 -3.69 2.41
N ARG A 41 21.99 -2.81 1.75
CA ARG A 41 20.52 -2.76 1.88
C ARG A 41 19.86 -3.61 0.83
N ARG A 42 18.68 -4.16 1.15
CA ARG A 42 17.91 -5.01 0.24
C ARG A 42 16.46 -4.56 0.18
N PHE A 43 15.80 -4.87 -0.92
CA PHE A 43 14.45 -4.43 -1.25
C PHE A 43 14.44 -2.96 -1.68
N GLY A 44 14.13 -2.01 -0.78
CA GLY A 44 13.74 -0.68 -1.21
C GLY A 44 12.49 -0.74 -2.07
N SER A 45 11.62 0.22 -1.95
CA SER A 45 10.35 0.15 -2.66
C SER A 45 9.93 1.53 -3.13
N ILE A 46 9.16 1.53 -4.22
CA ILE A 46 8.43 2.70 -4.66
C ILE A 46 6.92 2.38 -4.70
N GLY A 47 6.10 3.30 -4.22
CA GLY A 47 4.65 3.14 -4.21
C GLY A 47 3.89 4.41 -3.93
N LEU A 48 2.57 4.34 -4.03
CA LEU A 48 1.65 5.46 -3.96
C LEU A 48 0.54 5.18 -2.96
N ALA A 49 0.23 6.13 -2.07
CA ALA A 49 -0.99 6.09 -1.29
C ALA A 49 -2.20 6.43 -2.16
N LEU A 50 -3.30 5.70 -2.01
CA LEU A 50 -4.53 5.86 -2.78
C LEU A 50 -5.69 6.28 -1.89
N ASP A 51 -6.59 7.11 -2.41
CA ASP A 51 -7.83 7.50 -1.74
C ASP A 51 -8.85 6.35 -1.67
N ALA A 52 -8.79 5.42 -2.62
CA ALA A 52 -9.64 4.22 -2.69
C ALA A 52 -8.87 3.02 -3.27
N PRO A 53 -9.18 1.80 -2.79
CA PRO A 53 -10.02 1.48 -1.64
C PRO A 53 -9.41 1.96 -0.31
N ALA A 54 -10.17 2.03 0.76
CA ALA A 54 -9.69 2.52 2.06
C ALA A 54 -10.24 1.68 3.22
N VAL A 55 -9.52 1.68 4.35
CA VAL A 55 -10.07 1.23 5.62
C VAL A 55 -10.79 2.41 6.27
N THR A 56 -12.04 2.19 6.65
CA THR A 56 -12.78 3.10 7.53
C THR A 56 -13.34 2.29 8.69
N LEU A 57 -13.04 2.69 9.90
CA LEU A 57 -13.59 2.09 11.09
C LEU A 57 -14.02 3.15 12.11
N THR A 58 -15.02 2.80 12.92
CA THR A 58 -15.38 3.52 14.12
C THR A 58 -15.06 2.69 15.34
N ALA A 59 -14.68 3.36 16.42
CA ALA A 59 -14.34 2.76 17.70
C ALA A 59 -15.04 3.49 18.84
N ARG A 60 -15.62 2.76 19.79
CA ARG A 60 -16.26 3.30 21.00
C ARG A 60 -15.80 2.52 22.22
N PRO A 61 -15.75 3.14 23.39
CA PRO A 61 -15.56 2.41 24.65
C PRO A 61 -16.64 1.33 24.82
N ALA A 62 -16.24 0.14 25.31
CA ALA A 62 -17.15 -0.96 25.59
C ALA A 62 -16.66 -1.77 26.79
N ALA A 63 -17.50 -2.62 27.36
CA ALA A 63 -17.13 -3.49 28.50
C ALA A 63 -16.23 -4.67 28.08
N ARG A 64 -16.20 -5.00 26.80
CA ARG A 64 -15.39 -6.07 26.20
C ARG A 64 -15.03 -5.71 24.77
N LEU A 65 -14.12 -6.46 24.18
CA LEU A 65 -13.85 -6.33 22.75
C LEU A 65 -15.03 -6.89 21.96
N ASP A 66 -15.60 -6.08 21.08
CA ASP A 66 -16.62 -6.45 20.11
C ASP A 66 -16.23 -5.88 18.74
N VAL A 67 -16.17 -6.70 17.71
CA VAL A 67 -15.72 -6.29 16.37
C VAL A 67 -16.70 -6.77 15.31
N THR A 68 -17.22 -5.82 14.52
CA THR A 68 -18.22 -6.07 13.49
C THR A 68 -17.78 -5.52 12.14
N GLY A 69 -18.42 -5.99 11.04
CA GLY A 69 -18.16 -5.53 9.68
C GLY A 69 -17.17 -6.41 8.91
N PRO A 70 -16.75 -5.96 7.71
CA PRO A 70 -15.78 -6.69 6.90
C PRO A 70 -14.45 -6.84 7.61
N GLU A 71 -13.79 -8.01 7.43
CA GLU A 71 -12.49 -8.32 8.08
C GLU A 71 -12.52 -8.34 9.62
N ALA A 72 -13.70 -8.44 10.26
CA ALA A 72 -13.86 -8.37 11.72
C ALA A 72 -12.95 -9.37 12.46
N ARG A 73 -12.82 -10.59 11.97
CA ARG A 73 -11.94 -11.62 12.58
C ARG A 73 -10.47 -11.17 12.61
N ARG A 74 -10.00 -10.58 11.51
CA ARG A 74 -8.61 -10.10 11.40
C ARG A 74 -8.41 -8.84 12.22
N ALA A 75 -9.38 -7.93 12.23
CA ALA A 75 -9.37 -6.74 13.05
C ALA A 75 -9.35 -7.08 14.55
N ALA A 76 -10.13 -8.09 15.00
CA ALA A 76 -10.11 -8.57 16.39
C ALA A 76 -8.72 -9.11 16.79
N ALA A 77 -8.05 -9.85 15.92
CA ALA A 77 -6.69 -10.34 16.19
C ALA A 77 -5.70 -9.16 16.34
N TYR A 78 -5.80 -8.15 15.48
CA TYR A 78 -4.98 -6.93 15.60
C TYR A 78 -5.32 -6.12 16.85
N ALA A 79 -6.60 -6.07 17.26
CA ALA A 79 -7.01 -5.39 18.49
C ALA A 79 -6.39 -6.04 19.74
N LEU A 80 -6.39 -7.36 19.84
CA LEU A 80 -5.75 -8.08 20.93
C LEU A 80 -4.24 -7.86 20.98
N ALA A 81 -3.57 -7.92 19.83
CA ALA A 81 -2.12 -7.68 19.74
C ALA A 81 -1.76 -6.23 20.09
N ALA A 82 -2.52 -5.25 19.57
CA ALA A 82 -2.33 -3.83 19.89
C ALA A 82 -2.60 -3.53 21.36
N ALA A 83 -3.64 -4.11 21.95
CA ALA A 83 -3.95 -3.97 23.37
C ALA A 83 -2.83 -4.52 24.27
N GLY A 84 -2.27 -5.67 23.89
CA GLY A 84 -1.10 -6.26 24.56
C GLY A 84 0.12 -5.34 24.52
N HIS A 85 0.41 -4.75 23.34
CA HIS A 85 1.51 -3.80 23.17
C HIS A 85 1.31 -2.51 23.98
N LEU A 86 0.09 -1.99 24.03
CA LEU A 86 -0.28 -0.81 24.81
C LEU A 86 -0.38 -1.06 26.33
N GLY A 87 -0.43 -2.31 26.78
CA GLY A 87 -0.69 -2.67 28.16
C GLY A 87 -2.09 -2.25 28.64
N ILE A 88 -3.11 -2.38 27.77
CA ILE A 88 -4.51 -2.03 28.07
C ILE A 88 -5.43 -3.25 27.93
N PRO A 89 -6.63 -3.25 28.56
CA PRO A 89 -7.57 -4.37 28.46
C PRO A 89 -8.11 -4.65 27.04
N GLY A 90 -7.99 -3.68 26.12
CA GLY A 90 -8.50 -3.80 24.76
C GLY A 90 -10.03 -3.79 24.65
N HIS A 91 -10.71 -3.28 25.65
CA HIS A 91 -12.16 -3.18 25.70
C HIS A 91 -12.65 -2.06 24.76
N ALA A 92 -13.20 -2.43 23.62
CA ALA A 92 -13.73 -1.50 22.62
C ALA A 92 -14.78 -2.17 21.73
N ALA A 93 -15.74 -1.42 21.26
CA ALA A 93 -16.61 -1.79 20.15
C ALA A 93 -16.03 -1.17 18.88
N LEU A 94 -15.59 -2.03 17.95
CA LEU A 94 -15.02 -1.64 16.67
C LEU A 94 -15.99 -2.02 15.54
N THR A 95 -16.40 -1.05 14.73
CA THR A 95 -17.18 -1.32 13.52
C THR A 95 -16.34 -0.99 12.31
N ILE A 96 -16.00 -2.00 11.51
CA ILE A 96 -15.30 -1.82 10.24
C ILE A 96 -16.35 -1.47 9.19
N GLU A 97 -16.41 -0.22 8.76
CA GLU A 97 -17.37 0.27 7.77
C GLU A 97 -16.94 -0.12 6.36
N SER A 98 -15.64 -0.01 6.07
CA SER A 98 -15.03 -0.46 4.82
C SER A 98 -13.65 -1.06 5.06
N ALA A 99 -13.27 -2.01 4.23
CA ALA A 99 -11.96 -2.63 4.26
C ALA A 99 -11.32 -2.67 2.87
N ILE A 100 -10.01 -2.59 2.84
CA ILE A 100 -9.22 -2.82 1.62
C ILE A 100 -9.24 -4.31 1.31
N PRO A 101 -9.50 -4.72 0.05
CA PRO A 101 -9.53 -6.13 -0.34
C PRO A 101 -8.27 -6.88 0.11
N ALA A 102 -8.48 -7.99 0.82
CA ALA A 102 -7.39 -8.80 1.33
C ALA A 102 -6.61 -9.47 0.19
N HIS A 103 -5.29 -9.52 0.33
CA HIS A 103 -4.38 -10.20 -0.62
C HIS A 103 -4.47 -9.72 -2.08
N ALA A 104 -5.02 -8.53 -2.31
CA ALA A 104 -5.10 -7.89 -3.63
C ALA A 104 -3.90 -6.99 -3.97
N GLY A 105 -2.84 -6.97 -3.17
CA GLY A 105 -1.67 -6.13 -3.44
C GLY A 105 -1.76 -4.70 -2.92
N PHE A 106 -2.78 -4.35 -2.13
CA PHE A 106 -3.04 -2.98 -1.65
C PHE A 106 -2.54 -2.66 -0.24
N GLY A 107 -1.83 -3.57 0.42
CA GLY A 107 -1.34 -3.35 1.78
C GLY A 107 -2.41 -3.44 2.87
N SER A 108 -3.54 -4.13 2.61
CA SER A 108 -4.70 -4.23 3.50
C SER A 108 -4.34 -4.62 4.95
N GLY A 109 -3.35 -5.52 5.12
CA GLY A 109 -2.94 -5.98 6.44
C GLY A 109 -2.33 -4.86 7.30
N THR A 110 -1.44 -4.07 6.73
CA THR A 110 -0.79 -2.95 7.42
C THR A 110 -1.80 -1.85 7.74
N GLN A 111 -2.64 -1.48 6.78
CA GLN A 111 -3.63 -0.41 6.97
C GLN A 111 -4.66 -0.77 8.03
N LEU A 112 -5.19 -2.00 8.00
CA LEU A 112 -6.15 -2.46 9.01
C LEU A 112 -5.50 -2.55 10.40
N ALA A 113 -4.29 -3.10 10.50
CA ALA A 113 -3.58 -3.24 11.77
C ALA A 113 -3.29 -1.88 12.42
N LEU A 114 -2.76 -0.92 11.65
CA LEU A 114 -2.47 0.43 12.14
C LEU A 114 -3.74 1.22 12.46
N SER A 115 -4.82 1.05 11.69
CA SER A 115 -6.12 1.69 11.98
C SER A 115 -6.71 1.22 13.30
N VAL A 116 -6.68 -0.09 13.56
CA VAL A 116 -7.15 -0.67 14.83
C VAL A 116 -6.27 -0.21 16.00
N ALA A 117 -4.94 -0.21 15.82
CA ALA A 117 -4.02 0.25 16.86
C ALA A 117 -4.20 1.74 17.19
N ALA A 118 -4.36 2.59 16.16
CA ALA A 118 -4.63 4.02 16.33
C ALA A 118 -5.94 4.27 17.09
N ALA A 119 -7.00 3.52 16.75
CA ALA A 119 -8.28 3.61 17.42
C ALA A 119 -8.18 3.24 18.91
N LEU A 120 -7.53 2.13 19.25
CA LEU A 120 -7.35 1.68 20.63
C LEU A 120 -6.47 2.63 21.43
N ALA A 121 -5.36 3.10 20.85
CA ALA A 121 -4.49 4.09 21.47
C ALA A 121 -5.25 5.39 21.78
N GLY A 122 -6.02 5.87 20.80
CA GLY A 122 -6.84 7.08 20.97
C GLY A 122 -7.92 6.93 22.05
N LEU A 123 -8.67 5.82 22.08
CA LEU A 123 -9.66 5.56 23.13
C LEU A 123 -9.03 5.47 24.52
N ALA A 124 -7.81 4.95 24.60
CA ALA A 124 -7.07 4.82 25.86
C ALA A 124 -6.30 6.09 26.26
N GLY A 125 -6.32 7.15 25.45
CA GLY A 125 -5.52 8.35 25.65
C GLY A 125 -4.00 8.08 25.67
N ARG A 126 -3.55 7.08 24.90
CA ARG A 126 -2.14 6.67 24.81
C ARG A 126 -1.50 7.24 23.55
N PRO A 127 -0.20 7.57 23.60
CA PRO A 127 0.55 7.90 22.40
C PRO A 127 0.48 6.78 21.37
N PHE A 128 0.44 7.17 20.11
CA PHE A 128 0.47 6.25 18.98
C PHE A 128 1.70 6.52 18.12
N ALA A 129 2.63 5.58 18.11
CA ALA A 129 3.82 5.59 17.25
C ALA A 129 3.64 4.47 16.21
N PRO A 130 3.24 4.81 14.96
CA PRO A 130 2.92 3.80 13.94
C PRO A 130 4.05 2.81 13.67
N GLU A 131 5.31 3.25 13.78
CA GLU A 131 6.51 2.44 13.58
C GLU A 131 6.61 1.32 14.63
N ASP A 132 6.38 1.64 15.89
CA ASP A 132 6.43 0.68 17.00
C ASP A 132 5.35 -0.39 16.84
N PHE A 133 4.14 0.04 16.46
CA PHE A 133 3.05 -0.88 16.18
C PHE A 133 3.30 -1.73 14.93
N ALA A 134 3.87 -1.15 13.87
CA ALA A 134 4.22 -1.91 12.68
C ALA A 134 5.20 -3.04 13.03
N ASN A 135 6.22 -2.75 13.83
CA ASN A 135 7.18 -3.74 14.31
C ASN A 135 6.51 -4.80 15.21
N ALA A 136 5.72 -4.39 16.19
CA ALA A 136 5.01 -5.30 17.12
C ALA A 136 4.02 -6.23 16.40
N LEU A 137 3.45 -5.79 15.29
CA LEU A 137 2.47 -6.53 14.48
C LEU A 137 3.11 -7.21 13.24
N ASP A 138 4.44 -7.29 13.17
CA ASP A 138 5.20 -7.88 12.05
C ASP A 138 4.81 -7.27 10.68
N ARG A 139 4.80 -5.92 10.62
CA ARG A 139 4.45 -5.15 9.41
C ARG A 139 5.62 -4.29 8.95
N GLY A 140 5.68 -4.03 7.65
CA GLY A 140 6.71 -3.16 7.08
C GLY A 140 8.10 -3.80 6.87
N ASN A 141 8.27 -5.08 7.12
CA ASN A 141 9.57 -5.77 7.09
C ASN A 141 10.29 -5.76 5.74
N ARG A 142 9.57 -5.67 4.61
CA ARG A 142 10.16 -5.66 3.27
C ARG A 142 9.97 -4.34 2.54
N SER A 143 8.99 -3.54 2.93
CA SER A 143 8.68 -2.27 2.30
C SER A 143 8.12 -1.30 3.33
N GLY A 144 8.69 -0.12 3.40
CA GLY A 144 8.21 1.00 4.21
C GLY A 144 7.00 1.72 3.62
N VAL A 145 6.67 1.46 2.34
CA VAL A 145 5.58 2.17 1.63
C VAL A 145 4.24 2.05 2.34
N GLY A 146 3.91 0.87 2.91
CA GLY A 146 2.63 0.69 3.61
C GLY A 146 2.50 1.55 4.86
N LEU A 147 3.58 1.64 5.66
CA LEU A 147 3.66 2.49 6.85
C LEU A 147 3.64 3.97 6.47
N ALA A 148 4.45 4.37 5.49
CA ALA A 148 4.51 5.75 5.03
C ALA A 148 3.20 6.21 4.35
N ALA A 149 2.49 5.33 3.65
CA ALA A 149 1.15 5.63 3.16
C ALA A 149 0.16 5.93 4.30
N PHE A 150 0.27 5.18 5.41
CA PHE A 150 -0.55 5.43 6.60
C PHE A 150 -0.18 6.75 7.28
N THR A 151 1.10 7.07 7.40
CA THR A 151 1.57 8.25 8.16
C THR A 151 1.58 9.53 7.35
N GLN A 152 1.94 9.48 6.07
CA GLN A 152 2.27 10.65 5.27
C GLN A 152 1.47 10.78 3.98
N GLY A 153 1.12 9.65 3.34
CA GLY A 153 0.56 9.65 1.98
C GLY A 153 1.57 10.10 0.90
N GLY A 154 1.09 10.28 -0.33
CA GLY A 154 1.89 10.68 -1.49
C GLY A 154 2.58 9.53 -2.22
N LEU A 155 3.46 9.89 -3.15
CA LEU A 155 4.43 8.98 -3.75
C LEU A 155 5.59 8.79 -2.79
N ILE A 156 5.92 7.54 -2.48
CA ILE A 156 6.87 7.17 -1.44
C ILE A 156 7.97 6.31 -2.05
N VAL A 157 9.22 6.61 -1.70
CA VAL A 157 10.38 5.75 -1.96
C VAL A 157 11.03 5.43 -0.63
N ASP A 158 11.20 4.15 -0.33
CA ASP A 158 11.95 3.69 0.83
C ASP A 158 13.32 3.13 0.45
N GLY A 159 14.28 3.24 1.37
CA GLY A 159 15.68 2.87 1.18
C GLY A 159 16.00 1.41 1.49
N GLY A 160 15.00 0.54 1.59
CA GLY A 160 15.21 -0.87 1.87
C GLY A 160 15.67 -1.18 3.29
N ARG A 161 15.63 -2.46 3.62
CA ARG A 161 16.03 -3.00 4.92
C ARG A 161 17.55 -3.10 5.00
N ASP A 162 18.12 -2.72 6.12
CA ASP A 162 19.55 -2.89 6.37
C ASP A 162 19.91 -4.33 6.82
N PRO A 163 21.22 -4.67 6.91
CA PRO A 163 21.65 -5.99 7.35
C PRO A 163 21.22 -6.35 8.78
N ASP A 164 21.07 -5.36 9.66
CA ASP A 164 20.64 -5.53 11.04
C ASP A 164 19.14 -5.79 11.16
N GLY A 165 18.44 -5.62 10.05
CA GLY A 165 17.00 -5.87 9.95
C GLY A 165 16.12 -4.74 10.40
N ASN A 166 16.64 -3.51 10.49
CA ASN A 166 15.83 -2.33 10.78
C ASN A 166 14.83 -2.03 9.66
N PRO A 167 13.69 -1.42 9.99
CA PRO A 167 12.68 -1.04 9.01
C PRO A 167 13.24 -0.14 7.91
N PRO A 168 12.72 -0.26 6.66
CA PRO A 168 13.13 0.61 5.56
C PRO A 168 12.83 2.09 5.86
N PRO A 169 13.84 2.98 5.84
CA PRO A 169 13.61 4.42 5.99
C PRO A 169 12.96 5.00 4.74
N VAL A 170 12.05 5.96 4.89
CA VAL A 170 11.56 6.76 3.76
C VAL A 170 12.68 7.69 3.32
N ILE A 171 13.10 7.60 2.04
CA ILE A 171 14.16 8.42 1.45
C ILE A 171 13.63 9.52 0.54
N ALA A 172 12.42 9.35 0.01
CA ALA A 172 11.73 10.41 -0.70
C ALA A 172 10.20 10.27 -0.50
N ARG A 173 9.55 11.41 -0.33
CA ARG A 173 8.10 11.55 -0.33
C ARG A 173 7.72 12.77 -1.16
N LEU A 174 6.93 12.57 -2.20
CA LEU A 174 6.46 13.64 -3.09
C LEU A 174 4.93 13.69 -3.10
N ALA A 175 4.40 14.90 -3.29
CA ALA A 175 2.99 15.04 -3.61
C ALA A 175 2.73 14.48 -5.01
N TYR A 176 1.74 13.61 -5.12
CA TYR A 176 1.30 13.08 -6.41
C TYR A 176 0.36 14.11 -7.07
N PRO A 177 0.50 14.38 -8.38
CA PRO A 177 -0.32 15.38 -9.06
C PRO A 177 -1.82 15.10 -8.93
N GLU A 178 -2.59 16.07 -8.47
CA GLU A 178 -4.02 15.91 -8.14
C GLU A 178 -4.90 15.59 -9.36
N ALA A 179 -4.49 15.99 -10.56
CA ALA A 179 -5.20 15.69 -11.78
C ALA A 179 -5.11 14.21 -12.16
N TRP A 180 -3.99 13.55 -11.86
CA TRP A 180 -3.73 12.20 -12.31
C TRP A 180 -4.62 11.16 -11.65
N ARG A 181 -4.91 10.09 -12.39
CA ARG A 181 -5.73 8.98 -11.94
C ARG A 181 -5.00 7.66 -12.07
N VAL A 182 -5.43 6.74 -11.22
CA VAL A 182 -5.04 5.33 -11.27
C VAL A 182 -6.29 4.53 -11.58
N VAL A 183 -6.29 3.84 -12.70
CA VAL A 183 -7.31 2.84 -13.00
C VAL A 183 -6.83 1.51 -12.40
N LEU A 184 -7.49 1.05 -11.38
CA LEU A 184 -7.23 -0.24 -10.74
C LEU A 184 -8.04 -1.32 -11.46
N ILE A 185 -7.39 -2.44 -11.78
CA ILE A 185 -7.95 -3.58 -12.52
C ILE A 185 -7.92 -4.77 -11.59
N LEU A 186 -9.06 -5.10 -11.00
CA LEU A 186 -9.17 -6.14 -9.98
C LEU A 186 -9.70 -7.42 -10.60
N ASP A 187 -8.95 -8.51 -10.46
CA ASP A 187 -9.43 -9.84 -10.75
C ASP A 187 -10.12 -10.41 -9.51
N THR A 188 -11.46 -10.50 -9.56
CA THR A 188 -12.28 -10.99 -8.44
C THR A 188 -12.21 -12.51 -8.27
N GLY A 189 -11.69 -13.22 -9.27
CA GLY A 189 -11.53 -14.68 -9.27
C GLY A 189 -10.19 -15.15 -8.66
N MET A 190 -9.27 -14.25 -8.40
CA MET A 190 -7.92 -14.59 -7.92
C MET A 190 -7.55 -13.96 -6.60
N THR A 191 -6.69 -14.65 -5.87
CA THR A 191 -6.05 -14.15 -4.64
C THR A 191 -4.55 -14.12 -4.86
N GLY A 192 -3.88 -13.03 -4.51
CA GLY A 192 -2.44 -12.86 -4.68
C GLY A 192 -1.60 -13.81 -3.82
N VAL A 193 -0.35 -14.01 -4.22
CA VAL A 193 0.61 -14.80 -3.44
C VAL A 193 0.87 -14.10 -2.11
N HIS A 194 0.73 -14.84 -1.01
CA HIS A 194 0.87 -14.29 0.35
C HIS A 194 1.37 -15.34 1.36
N GLY A 195 1.79 -14.88 2.54
CA GLY A 195 2.19 -15.73 3.66
C GLY A 195 3.42 -16.60 3.34
N THR A 196 3.37 -17.87 3.71
CA THR A 196 4.47 -18.82 3.53
C THR A 196 4.89 -19.03 2.07
N ARG A 197 3.94 -18.94 1.13
CA ARG A 197 4.21 -19.01 -0.32
C ARG A 197 5.04 -17.83 -0.81
N GLU A 198 4.74 -16.64 -0.35
CA GLU A 198 5.50 -15.44 -0.67
C GLU A 198 6.93 -15.51 -0.10
N VAL A 199 7.08 -15.96 1.15
CA VAL A 199 8.39 -16.17 1.77
C VAL A 199 9.21 -17.22 1.01
N ALA A 200 8.60 -18.33 0.62
CA ALA A 200 9.24 -19.37 -0.18
C ALA A 200 9.68 -18.82 -1.56
N ALA A 201 8.83 -18.07 -2.25
CA ALA A 201 9.17 -17.46 -3.52
C ALA A 201 10.41 -16.56 -3.43
N PHE A 202 10.49 -15.68 -2.42
CA PHE A 202 11.70 -14.84 -2.23
C PHE A 202 12.98 -15.63 -1.90
N ARG A 203 12.85 -16.79 -1.27
CA ARG A 203 14.00 -17.68 -0.98
C ARG A 203 14.47 -18.43 -2.22
N ASP A 204 13.53 -18.90 -3.04
CA ASP A 204 13.77 -19.83 -4.13
C ASP A 204 14.08 -19.10 -5.47
N LEU A 205 13.83 -17.80 -5.55
CA LEU A 205 14.19 -16.96 -6.70
C LEU A 205 15.71 -16.86 -6.84
N PRO A 206 16.24 -16.85 -8.09
CA PRO A 206 17.64 -16.53 -8.32
C PRO A 206 17.96 -15.13 -7.81
N ARG A 207 19.25 -14.86 -7.57
CA ARG A 207 19.67 -13.51 -7.19
C ARG A 207 19.32 -12.53 -8.32
N PHE A 208 18.71 -11.39 -7.96
CA PHE A 208 18.37 -10.35 -8.92
C PHE A 208 19.62 -9.78 -9.57
N PRO A 209 19.67 -9.57 -10.90
CA PRO A 209 20.85 -9.03 -11.57
C PRO A 209 21.19 -7.62 -11.06
N GLU A 210 22.47 -7.39 -10.70
CA GLU A 210 22.95 -6.08 -10.22
C GLU A 210 22.68 -4.95 -11.23
N ALA A 211 22.91 -5.23 -12.52
CA ALA A 211 22.66 -4.25 -13.59
C ALA A 211 21.18 -3.82 -13.66
N GLN A 212 20.24 -4.72 -13.38
CA GLN A 212 18.81 -4.39 -13.35
C GLN A 212 18.46 -3.59 -12.10
N ALA A 213 19.04 -3.88 -10.94
CA ALA A 213 18.89 -3.06 -9.75
C ALA A 213 19.43 -1.64 -9.97
N ALA A 214 20.60 -1.51 -10.58
CA ALA A 214 21.18 -0.22 -10.95
C ALA A 214 20.29 0.54 -11.95
N GLU A 215 19.72 -0.15 -12.94
CA GLU A 215 18.78 0.44 -13.91
C GLU A 215 17.54 0.98 -13.21
N ILE A 216 16.92 0.20 -12.31
CA ILE A 216 15.73 0.63 -11.55
C ILE A 216 16.06 1.87 -10.71
N CYS A 217 17.14 1.85 -9.94
CA CYS A 217 17.55 3.00 -9.13
C CYS A 217 17.77 4.26 -9.99
N ARG A 218 18.39 4.13 -11.16
CA ARG A 218 18.58 5.22 -12.10
C ARG A 218 17.25 5.73 -12.65
N ILE A 219 16.32 4.85 -13.03
CA ILE A 219 14.98 5.21 -13.52
C ILE A 219 14.24 5.99 -12.41
N VAL A 220 14.23 5.48 -11.17
CA VAL A 220 13.54 6.16 -10.08
C VAL A 220 14.11 7.55 -9.87
N LEU A 221 15.44 7.69 -9.76
CA LEU A 221 16.08 8.96 -9.42
C LEU A 221 16.05 9.98 -10.56
N MET A 222 16.25 9.52 -11.82
CA MET A 222 16.47 10.41 -12.97
C MET A 222 15.28 10.55 -13.90
N GLN A 223 14.22 9.77 -13.70
CA GLN A 223 13.02 9.81 -14.52
C GLN A 223 11.74 9.91 -13.68
N VAL A 224 11.47 8.95 -12.80
CA VAL A 224 10.19 8.86 -12.07
C VAL A 224 10.00 10.02 -11.09
N LEU A 225 10.99 10.31 -10.23
CA LEU A 225 10.88 11.40 -9.26
C LEU A 225 10.84 12.78 -9.95
N PRO A 226 11.73 13.11 -10.92
CA PRO A 226 11.60 14.35 -11.67
C PRO A 226 10.25 14.52 -12.36
N ALA A 227 9.74 13.49 -13.04
CA ALA A 227 8.47 13.54 -13.77
C ALA A 227 7.26 13.83 -12.86
N VAL A 228 7.28 13.36 -11.59
CA VAL A 228 6.24 13.72 -10.62
C VAL A 228 6.35 15.18 -10.21
N VAL A 229 7.57 15.69 -9.99
CA VAL A 229 7.81 17.10 -9.61
C VAL A 229 7.39 18.05 -10.73
N THR A 230 7.66 17.70 -11.99
CA THR A 230 7.33 18.51 -13.16
C THR A 230 5.93 18.21 -13.73
N ALA A 231 5.21 17.25 -13.13
CA ALA A 231 3.90 16.78 -13.56
C ALA A 231 3.87 16.27 -15.01
N GLU A 232 4.86 15.46 -15.41
CA GLU A 232 5.01 14.83 -16.72
C GLU A 232 4.50 13.37 -16.66
N PRO A 233 3.24 13.09 -17.04
CA PRO A 233 2.62 11.77 -16.86
C PRO A 233 3.30 10.68 -17.68
N ASP A 234 3.74 10.98 -18.91
CA ASP A 234 4.37 10.01 -19.79
C ASP A 234 5.74 9.59 -19.28
N GLY A 235 6.54 10.54 -18.79
CA GLY A 235 7.85 10.27 -18.19
C GLY A 235 7.73 9.40 -16.95
N PHE A 236 6.76 9.72 -16.08
CA PHE A 236 6.44 8.92 -14.91
C PHE A 236 5.96 7.52 -15.31
N GLY A 237 4.98 7.43 -16.19
CA GLY A 237 4.38 6.18 -16.63
C GLY A 237 5.39 5.23 -17.29
N ALA A 238 6.21 5.73 -18.20
CA ALA A 238 7.24 4.93 -18.86
C ALA A 238 8.26 4.35 -17.87
N GLY A 239 8.67 5.16 -16.88
CA GLY A 239 9.56 4.69 -15.82
C GLY A 239 8.92 3.57 -14.99
N ILE A 240 7.66 3.74 -14.57
CA ILE A 240 6.93 2.71 -13.80
C ILE A 240 6.76 1.44 -14.62
N THR A 241 6.36 1.52 -15.89
CA THR A 241 6.24 0.34 -16.77
C THR A 241 7.55 -0.41 -16.88
N ARG A 242 8.67 0.30 -17.06
CA ARG A 242 9.98 -0.36 -17.15
C ARG A 242 10.38 -1.08 -15.87
N ILE A 243 10.13 -0.48 -14.70
CA ILE A 243 10.32 -1.12 -13.40
C ILE A 243 9.45 -2.39 -13.29
N GLN A 244 8.18 -2.30 -13.70
CA GLN A 244 7.23 -3.42 -13.68
C GLN A 244 7.67 -4.57 -14.59
N GLN A 245 8.27 -4.27 -15.76
CA GLN A 245 8.83 -5.29 -16.64
C GLN A 245 9.99 -6.04 -15.98
N LEU A 246 10.97 -5.32 -15.44
CA LEU A 246 12.15 -5.90 -14.80
C LEU A 246 11.80 -6.78 -13.61
N ILE A 247 10.92 -6.28 -12.73
CA ILE A 247 10.48 -7.00 -11.54
C ILE A 247 9.55 -8.16 -11.89
N GLY A 248 8.60 -7.94 -12.80
CA GLY A 248 7.65 -8.97 -13.23
C GLY A 248 8.33 -10.15 -13.92
N ASP A 249 9.32 -9.90 -14.77
CA ASP A 249 10.11 -10.96 -15.42
C ASP A 249 10.91 -11.78 -14.41
N HIS A 250 11.45 -11.13 -13.37
CA HIS A 250 12.13 -11.82 -12.28
C HIS A 250 11.20 -12.73 -11.47
N PHE A 251 9.97 -12.29 -11.22
CA PHE A 251 8.97 -13.04 -10.46
C PHE A 251 8.17 -14.04 -11.30
N ALA A 252 8.27 -13.98 -12.63
CA ALA A 252 7.49 -14.81 -13.57
C ALA A 252 7.52 -16.32 -13.24
N PRO A 253 8.64 -16.94 -12.84
CA PRO A 253 8.68 -18.37 -12.51
C PRO A 253 7.76 -18.77 -11.34
N HIS A 254 7.48 -17.84 -10.41
CA HIS A 254 6.69 -18.11 -9.22
C HIS A 254 5.23 -17.63 -9.31
N GLN A 255 4.91 -16.81 -10.31
CA GLN A 255 3.55 -16.28 -10.48
C GLN A 255 2.88 -16.67 -11.82
N GLY A 256 3.58 -17.46 -12.65
CA GLY A 256 3.03 -18.01 -13.89
C GLY A 256 3.11 -17.07 -15.10
N GLY A 257 3.84 -15.95 -14.99
CA GLY A 257 4.03 -14.95 -16.03
C GLY A 257 4.48 -13.62 -15.45
N ARG A 258 4.69 -12.60 -16.30
CA ARG A 258 5.05 -11.25 -15.82
C ARG A 258 4.01 -10.67 -14.87
N PHE A 259 2.75 -11.03 -15.03
CA PHE A 259 1.62 -10.66 -14.19
C PHE A 259 0.91 -11.92 -13.68
N ALA A 260 0.47 -11.94 -12.43
CA ALA A 260 -0.06 -13.12 -11.78
C ALA A 260 -1.44 -13.55 -12.32
N SER A 261 -2.29 -12.59 -12.71
CA SER A 261 -3.60 -12.87 -13.31
C SER A 261 -3.52 -12.83 -14.83
N PRO A 262 -3.89 -13.92 -15.54
CA PRO A 262 -4.00 -13.91 -17.00
C PRO A 262 -4.99 -12.85 -17.52
N ALA A 263 -6.14 -12.68 -16.87
CA ALA A 263 -7.13 -11.69 -17.28
C ALA A 263 -6.60 -10.25 -17.13
N VAL A 264 -5.85 -9.97 -16.04
CA VAL A 264 -5.16 -8.69 -15.87
C VAL A 264 -4.05 -8.54 -16.91
N ALA A 265 -3.29 -9.58 -17.21
CA ALA A 265 -2.25 -9.54 -18.23
C ALA A 265 -2.81 -9.17 -19.63
N GLU A 266 -3.96 -9.72 -20.01
CA GLU A 266 -4.66 -9.38 -21.25
C GLU A 266 -5.14 -7.91 -21.25
N ALA A 267 -5.69 -7.43 -20.14
CA ALA A 267 -6.10 -6.03 -20.02
C ALA A 267 -4.90 -5.08 -20.11
N LEU A 268 -3.76 -5.41 -19.48
CA LEU A 268 -2.53 -4.62 -19.54
C LEU A 268 -1.89 -4.65 -20.96
N ALA A 269 -2.02 -5.75 -21.69
CA ALA A 269 -1.62 -5.81 -23.09
C ALA A 269 -2.47 -4.87 -23.96
N ALA A 270 -3.80 -4.89 -23.78
CA ALA A 270 -4.70 -3.97 -24.47
C ALA A 270 -4.38 -2.49 -24.16
N ILE A 271 -4.01 -2.17 -22.91
CA ILE A 271 -3.56 -0.83 -22.51
C ILE A 271 -2.29 -0.43 -23.24
N ALA A 272 -1.33 -1.35 -23.36
CA ALA A 272 -0.09 -1.13 -24.12
C ALA A 272 -0.37 -0.88 -25.60
N ASP A 273 -1.28 -1.64 -26.22
CA ASP A 273 -1.68 -1.47 -27.62
C ASP A 273 -2.36 -0.12 -27.90
N LEU A 274 -3.00 0.48 -26.88
CA LEU A 274 -3.53 1.84 -26.93
C LEU A 274 -2.43 2.92 -26.81
N GLY A 275 -1.15 2.53 -26.65
CA GLY A 275 -0.04 3.45 -26.47
C GLY A 275 0.05 4.07 -25.07
N ILE A 276 -0.75 3.60 -24.12
CA ILE A 276 -0.69 4.09 -22.75
C ILE A 276 0.55 3.52 -22.06
N VAL A 277 1.37 4.41 -21.52
CA VAL A 277 2.49 4.08 -20.64
C VAL A 277 2.06 4.23 -19.17
N GLY A 278 2.74 3.54 -18.25
CA GLY A 278 2.38 3.63 -16.83
C GLY A 278 1.38 2.56 -16.42
N TYR A 279 1.70 1.30 -16.66
CA TYR A 279 0.88 0.18 -16.24
C TYR A 279 1.71 -0.93 -15.58
N GLY A 280 1.04 -1.78 -14.85
CA GLY A 280 1.67 -2.91 -14.16
C GLY A 280 0.75 -3.59 -13.16
N GLN A 281 1.38 -4.31 -12.23
CA GLN A 281 0.73 -5.06 -11.16
C GLN A 281 1.18 -4.55 -9.80
N SER A 282 0.27 -4.44 -8.84
CA SER A 282 0.62 -4.06 -7.47
C SER A 282 1.16 -5.24 -6.66
N SER A 283 2.46 -5.22 -6.35
CA SER A 283 3.09 -6.27 -5.53
C SER A 283 2.92 -7.68 -6.13
N TRP A 284 2.61 -8.68 -5.31
CA TRP A 284 2.25 -10.05 -5.68
C TRP A 284 0.74 -10.25 -5.91
N GLY A 285 -0.03 -9.20 -5.81
CA GLY A 285 -1.48 -9.29 -5.92
C GLY A 285 -1.94 -9.48 -7.35
N PRO A 286 -3.16 -9.99 -7.59
CA PRO A 286 -3.67 -10.09 -8.95
C PRO A 286 -4.13 -8.73 -9.51
N THR A 287 -4.03 -7.65 -8.76
CA THR A 287 -4.50 -6.33 -9.19
C THR A 287 -3.52 -5.67 -10.13
N GLY A 288 -4.01 -5.38 -11.35
CA GLY A 288 -3.36 -4.50 -12.30
C GLY A 288 -3.66 -3.03 -12.04
N PHE A 289 -2.86 -2.16 -12.67
CA PHE A 289 -3.13 -0.72 -12.67
C PHE A 289 -2.72 -0.08 -14.00
N ALA A 290 -3.36 1.04 -14.33
CA ALA A 290 -2.93 1.98 -15.34
C ALA A 290 -2.94 3.40 -14.78
N LEU A 291 -1.94 4.20 -15.17
CA LEU A 291 -1.74 5.59 -14.75
C LEU A 291 -2.13 6.49 -15.90
N VAL A 292 -3.01 7.43 -15.67
CA VAL A 292 -3.52 8.34 -16.69
C VAL A 292 -3.58 9.78 -16.16
N PRO A 293 -3.41 10.80 -17.03
CA PRO A 293 -3.25 12.19 -16.59
C PRO A 293 -4.55 12.84 -16.10
N SER A 294 -5.73 12.23 -16.35
CA SER A 294 -7.00 12.85 -15.98
C SER A 294 -8.11 11.86 -15.67
N GLU A 295 -9.14 12.34 -15.01
CA GLU A 295 -10.40 11.60 -14.77
C GLU A 295 -11.11 11.23 -16.10
N ALA A 296 -11.09 12.12 -17.08
CA ALA A 296 -11.72 11.87 -18.38
C ALA A 296 -11.07 10.70 -19.11
N GLU A 297 -9.73 10.65 -19.13
CA GLU A 297 -8.98 9.55 -19.73
C GLU A 297 -9.15 8.25 -18.95
N ALA A 298 -9.24 8.32 -17.61
CA ALA A 298 -9.52 7.15 -16.79
C ALA A 298 -10.88 6.54 -17.14
N ARG A 299 -11.91 7.36 -17.27
CA ARG A 299 -13.28 6.91 -17.66
C ARG A 299 -13.30 6.35 -19.08
N ALA A 300 -12.63 7.01 -20.02
CA ALA A 300 -12.51 6.53 -21.38
C ALA A 300 -11.82 5.16 -21.43
N LEU A 301 -10.71 5.00 -20.71
CA LEU A 301 -9.98 3.73 -20.63
C LEU A 301 -10.85 2.62 -20.04
N VAL A 302 -11.54 2.87 -18.92
CA VAL A 302 -12.46 1.88 -18.33
C VAL A 302 -13.53 1.48 -19.35
N GLY A 303 -14.17 2.45 -20.05
CA GLY A 303 -15.17 2.14 -21.06
C GLY A 303 -14.66 1.30 -22.24
N MET A 304 -13.37 1.41 -22.59
CA MET A 304 -12.74 0.56 -23.61
C MET A 304 -12.40 -0.85 -23.13
N LEU A 305 -12.10 -1.00 -21.84
CA LEU A 305 -11.66 -2.27 -21.24
C LEU A 305 -12.80 -3.09 -20.63
N GLU A 306 -13.90 -2.43 -20.22
CA GLU A 306 -15.01 -3.07 -19.52
C GLU A 306 -15.73 -4.06 -20.44
N ARG A 307 -15.71 -5.32 -20.05
CA ARG A 307 -16.35 -6.44 -20.72
C ARG A 307 -16.88 -7.43 -19.69
N PRO A 308 -17.89 -8.26 -20.03
CA PRO A 308 -18.31 -9.36 -19.17
C PRO A 308 -17.12 -10.28 -18.84
N GLY A 309 -16.83 -10.46 -17.56
CA GLY A 309 -15.69 -11.27 -17.12
C GLY A 309 -15.35 -11.07 -15.64
N PRO A 310 -14.21 -11.60 -15.19
CA PRO A 310 -13.82 -11.55 -13.78
C PRO A 310 -13.23 -10.20 -13.35
N LEU A 311 -13.00 -9.27 -14.29
CA LEU A 311 -12.37 -8.00 -13.99
C LEU A 311 -13.39 -6.96 -13.54
N THR A 312 -13.02 -6.22 -12.50
CA THR A 312 -13.72 -5.00 -12.08
C THR A 312 -12.73 -3.84 -12.09
N PHE A 313 -13.23 -2.63 -12.35
CA PHE A 313 -12.43 -1.44 -12.49
C PHE A 313 -12.79 -0.41 -11.42
N LEU A 314 -11.79 0.23 -10.84
CA LEU A 314 -11.96 1.31 -9.89
C LEU A 314 -11.02 2.45 -10.27
N ILE A 315 -11.55 3.66 -10.41
CA ILE A 315 -10.75 4.86 -10.63
C ILE A 315 -10.42 5.45 -9.27
N ALA A 316 -9.13 5.57 -8.96
CA ALA A 316 -8.62 6.12 -7.71
C ALA A 316 -7.73 7.34 -7.97
N ARG A 317 -7.51 8.14 -6.92
CA ARG A 317 -6.55 9.27 -6.89
C ARG A 317 -5.36 8.90 -6.03
N GLY A 318 -4.22 9.51 -6.31
CA GLY A 318 -3.14 9.57 -5.33
C GLY A 318 -3.60 10.39 -4.12
N ARG A 319 -3.37 9.87 -2.91
CA ARG A 319 -3.71 10.56 -1.67
C ARG A 319 -2.46 11.15 -1.05
N ASN A 320 -2.38 12.47 -1.00
CA ASN A 320 -1.23 13.22 -0.50
C ASN A 320 -1.17 13.38 1.02
N THR A 321 -2.12 12.81 1.73
CA THR A 321 -2.17 12.79 3.20
C THR A 321 -2.30 11.37 3.71
N GLY A 322 -1.76 11.11 4.89
CA GLY A 322 -1.89 9.82 5.56
C GLY A 322 -3.29 9.53 6.07
N ALA A 323 -3.38 8.60 6.99
CA ALA A 323 -4.61 8.26 7.69
C ALA A 323 -5.08 9.45 8.55
N SER A 324 -6.37 9.50 8.81
CA SER A 324 -6.96 10.48 9.73
C SER A 324 -7.66 9.78 10.88
N VAL A 325 -7.55 10.38 12.07
CA VAL A 325 -8.30 9.99 13.29
C VAL A 325 -9.10 11.20 13.74
N THR A 326 -10.42 11.06 13.82
CA THR A 326 -11.34 12.13 14.20
C THR A 326 -12.27 11.65 15.32
N ALA A 327 -12.71 12.55 16.19
CA ALA A 327 -13.78 12.28 17.14
C ALA A 327 -15.11 12.09 16.38
N LEU A 328 -16.00 11.22 16.93
CA LEU A 328 -17.35 10.97 16.43
C LEU A 328 -18.34 11.97 16.99
#